data_c5afc528b0231d018cad400ab2c7e613
#
_entry.id   c5afc528b0231d018cad400ab2c7e613
#
_cell.length_a   1.000
_cell.length_b   1.000
_cell.length_c   1.000
_cell.angle_alpha   90.00
_cell.angle_beta   90.00
_cell.angle_gamma   90.00
#
_symmetry.space_group_name_H-M   'P 1'
#
loop_
_entity.id
_entity.type
_entity.pdbx_description
1 polymer ?
#
loop_
_entity_poly.entity_id
_entity_poly.type
_entity_poly.pdbx_seq_one_letter_code
_entity_poly.pdbx_strand_id
1 'polypeptide(L)'
;MNPALRQRPLDQSVQAREMEPELSCHAALLSPSSGIVDSHALMTSLLADAEAAGAMLAVATRFSGAVAHDGGWIMRTAGDSEYELECGWIINSAGLFAQSVARATTGYPVRLIPQQWLAKGHYFSLTGRSPFSRLVYPLPSDGGLGVHFTVDLGGQAKFGPDVEWLPIDTPADALDYTVAEERAQAFYDEIRRYWPALLDRSLQPAYTGIRPKLSGPGAHALDFRIDGPKFHGQSGLIHLFGIESPGLTASMAIATRVASIVCAQSIRS
;
A
#
# COMPACT_ATOMS: atom_id res chain seq x y z
N MET A 1 -12.75 -15.05 14.75
CA MET A 1 -12.69 -13.56 14.79
C MET A 1 -12.32 -13.17 16.22
N ASN A 2 -11.18 -12.51 16.43
CA ASN A 2 -10.71 -12.17 17.78
C ASN A 2 -11.65 -11.11 18.40
N PRO A 3 -12.26 -11.37 19.58
CA PRO A 3 -13.19 -10.42 20.20
C PRO A 3 -12.55 -9.07 20.59
N ALA A 4 -11.21 -9.01 20.70
CA ALA A 4 -10.47 -7.77 20.96
C ALA A 4 -10.46 -6.79 19.77
N LEU A 5 -10.82 -7.23 18.56
CA LEU A 5 -10.83 -6.44 17.34
C LEU A 5 -12.20 -5.79 17.03
N ARG A 6 -13.17 -5.88 17.94
CA ARG A 6 -14.47 -5.26 17.71
C ARG A 6 -14.39 -3.76 17.90
N GLN A 7 -14.69 -3.02 16.83
CA GLN A 7 -15.00 -1.60 16.91
C GLN A 7 -16.18 -1.44 17.90
N ARG A 8 -16.04 -0.52 18.85
CA ARG A 8 -17.10 -0.23 19.82
C ARG A 8 -17.82 1.04 19.39
N PRO A 9 -19.15 1.02 19.20
CA PRO A 9 -19.89 2.26 19.04
C PRO A 9 -19.64 3.11 20.28
N LEU A 10 -19.25 4.36 20.06
CA LEU A 10 -19.29 5.38 21.10
C LEU A 10 -20.72 5.92 21.10
N ASP A 11 -21.44 5.68 22.17
CA ASP A 11 -22.78 6.23 22.35
C ASP A 11 -22.65 7.75 22.46
N GLN A 12 -23.04 8.43 21.37
CA GLN A 12 -23.14 9.87 21.24
C GLN A 12 -21.80 10.62 21.01
N SER A 13 -21.92 11.76 20.34
CA SER A 13 -20.85 12.74 20.10
C SER A 13 -20.14 13.21 21.39
N VAL A 14 -20.76 13.05 22.55
CA VAL A 14 -20.21 13.43 23.86
C VAL A 14 -18.98 12.58 24.21
N GLN A 15 -19.05 11.25 24.12
CA GLN A 15 -17.91 10.38 24.45
C GLN A 15 -16.74 10.57 23.48
N ALA A 16 -17.03 10.79 22.19
CA ALA A 16 -15.98 11.09 21.21
C ALA A 16 -15.25 12.40 21.54
N ARG A 17 -16.00 13.44 21.98
CA ARG A 17 -15.44 14.73 22.40
C ARG A 17 -14.70 14.68 23.73
N GLU A 18 -15.11 13.83 24.67
CA GLU A 18 -14.34 13.58 25.88
C GLU A 18 -12.96 12.99 25.57
N MET A 19 -12.86 12.15 24.54
CA MET A 19 -11.60 11.55 24.10
C MET A 19 -10.77 12.50 23.22
N GLU A 20 -11.42 13.29 22.35
CA GLU A 20 -10.81 14.22 21.40
C GLU A 20 -11.65 15.54 21.38
N PRO A 21 -11.32 16.51 22.25
CA PRO A 21 -12.14 17.71 22.46
C PRO A 21 -12.37 18.57 21.20
N GLU A 22 -11.40 18.58 20.30
CA GLU A 22 -11.48 19.34 19.04
C GLU A 22 -12.32 18.65 17.95
N LEU A 23 -12.73 17.39 18.19
CA LEU A 23 -13.48 16.60 17.20
C LEU A 23 -14.94 17.02 17.11
N SER A 24 -15.38 17.34 15.91
CA SER A 24 -16.79 17.54 15.58
C SER A 24 -17.34 16.34 14.83
N CYS A 25 -18.26 15.59 15.47
CA CYS A 25 -18.91 14.44 14.86
C CYS A 25 -20.29 14.19 15.46
N HIS A 26 -21.15 13.48 14.74
CA HIS A 26 -22.43 12.99 15.24
C HIS A 26 -22.30 11.70 16.04
N ALA A 27 -21.43 10.79 15.58
CA ALA A 27 -21.11 9.53 16.20
C ALA A 27 -19.71 9.07 15.78
N ALA A 28 -19.11 8.16 16.51
CA ALA A 28 -17.81 7.59 16.19
C ALA A 28 -17.76 6.09 16.55
N LEU A 29 -16.84 5.39 15.89
CA LEU A 29 -16.46 4.02 16.25
C LEU A 29 -15.04 4.06 16.82
N LEU A 30 -14.85 3.56 18.01
CA LEU A 30 -13.53 3.41 18.61
C LEU A 30 -12.89 2.08 18.16
N SER A 31 -11.69 2.17 17.59
CA SER A 31 -10.83 1.01 17.29
C SER A 31 -9.65 0.96 18.27
N PRO A 32 -9.76 0.25 19.40
CA PRO A 32 -8.76 0.30 20.46
C PRO A 32 -7.44 -0.41 20.10
N SER A 33 -7.43 -1.22 19.03
CA SER A 33 -6.26 -1.96 18.55
C SER A 33 -5.58 -1.32 17.36
N SER A 34 -6.09 -0.19 16.86
CA SER A 34 -5.43 0.56 15.78
C SER A 34 -4.29 1.41 16.36
N GLY A 35 -3.24 1.59 15.55
CA GLY A 35 -2.08 2.36 15.94
C GLY A 35 -1.27 2.80 14.73
N ILE A 36 -0.09 3.32 15.00
CA ILE A 36 0.90 3.73 14.00
C ILE A 36 2.13 2.83 14.08
N VAL A 37 2.83 2.70 12.99
CA VAL A 37 4.06 1.93 12.89
C VAL A 37 5.11 2.73 12.12
N ASP A 38 6.36 2.64 12.55
CA ASP A 38 7.49 3.05 11.74
C ASP A 38 7.68 2.02 10.62
N SER A 39 7.22 2.35 9.41
CA SER A 39 7.26 1.45 8.27
C SER A 39 8.68 1.12 7.82
N HIS A 40 9.63 2.06 7.96
CA HIS A 40 11.04 1.83 7.62
C HIS A 40 11.70 0.91 8.63
N ALA A 41 11.48 1.13 9.93
CA ALA A 41 11.99 0.24 10.97
C ALA A 41 11.40 -1.18 10.84
N LEU A 42 10.11 -1.30 10.52
CA LEU A 42 9.48 -2.59 10.24
C LEU A 42 10.14 -3.31 9.06
N MET A 43 10.35 -2.62 7.92
CA MET A 43 11.01 -3.20 6.76
C MET A 43 12.45 -3.61 7.06
N THR A 44 13.20 -2.78 7.79
CA THR A 44 14.58 -3.09 8.19
C THR A 44 14.65 -4.30 9.12
N SER A 45 13.72 -4.42 10.07
CA SER A 45 13.63 -5.58 10.96
C SER A 45 13.33 -6.87 10.19
N LEU A 46 12.36 -6.82 9.26
CA LEU A 46 12.03 -7.99 8.42
C LEU A 46 13.17 -8.39 7.50
N LEU A 47 13.92 -7.42 6.97
CA LEU A 47 15.11 -7.69 6.17
C LEU A 47 16.19 -8.35 7.01
N ALA A 48 16.47 -7.84 8.22
CA ALA A 48 17.46 -8.43 9.12
C ALA A 48 17.11 -9.89 9.48
N ASP A 49 15.84 -10.20 9.73
CA ASP A 49 15.37 -11.57 9.98
C ASP A 49 15.56 -12.46 8.74
N ALA A 50 15.30 -11.94 7.54
CA ALA A 50 15.51 -12.67 6.30
C ALA A 50 16.99 -12.95 6.05
N GLU A 51 17.87 -11.96 6.26
CA GLU A 51 19.32 -12.11 6.12
C GLU A 51 19.89 -13.10 7.14
N ALA A 52 19.42 -13.07 8.38
CA ALA A 52 19.77 -14.05 9.41
C ALA A 52 19.34 -15.48 9.01
N ALA A 53 18.30 -15.63 8.19
CA ALA A 53 17.86 -16.89 7.61
C ALA A 53 18.58 -17.24 6.28
N GLY A 54 19.57 -16.46 5.86
CA GLY A 54 20.39 -16.72 4.66
C GLY A 54 19.93 -16.04 3.37
N ALA A 55 18.94 -15.14 3.44
CA ALA A 55 18.57 -14.31 2.30
C ALA A 55 19.66 -13.26 2.00
N MET A 56 19.71 -12.79 0.75
CA MET A 56 20.62 -11.74 0.31
C MET A 56 19.83 -10.63 -0.39
N LEU A 57 20.06 -9.39 0.02
CA LEU A 57 19.52 -8.21 -0.67
C LEU A 57 20.47 -7.79 -1.79
N ALA A 58 20.01 -7.79 -3.03
CA ALA A 58 20.71 -7.23 -4.18
C ALA A 58 20.11 -5.86 -4.54
N VAL A 59 20.77 -4.79 -4.13
CA VAL A 59 20.39 -3.40 -4.49
C VAL A 59 20.91 -3.03 -5.88
N ALA A 60 20.35 -1.96 -6.47
CA ALA A 60 20.71 -1.48 -7.81
C ALA A 60 20.63 -2.58 -8.91
N THR A 61 19.84 -3.64 -8.65
CA THR A 61 19.72 -4.82 -9.49
C THR A 61 18.28 -4.94 -9.99
N ARG A 62 18.07 -4.59 -11.24
CA ARG A 62 16.74 -4.59 -11.86
C ARG A 62 16.46 -5.94 -12.53
N PHE A 63 15.28 -6.50 -12.28
CA PHE A 63 14.78 -7.63 -13.05
C PHE A 63 14.57 -7.21 -14.52
N SER A 64 15.16 -7.94 -15.46
CA SER A 64 15.04 -7.68 -16.91
C SER A 64 14.24 -8.75 -17.65
N GLY A 65 14.10 -9.95 -17.07
CA GLY A 65 13.32 -11.03 -17.64
C GLY A 65 13.51 -12.35 -16.94
N ALA A 66 12.67 -13.32 -17.30
CA ALA A 66 12.84 -14.72 -16.90
C ALA A 66 12.32 -15.67 -17.97
N VAL A 67 12.92 -16.85 -18.04
CA VAL A 67 12.47 -17.97 -18.89
C VAL A 67 12.44 -19.25 -18.05
N ALA A 68 11.45 -20.10 -18.32
CA ALA A 68 11.38 -21.41 -17.67
C ALA A 68 12.56 -22.28 -18.08
N HIS A 69 13.15 -23.01 -17.14
CA HIS A 69 14.30 -23.87 -17.34
C HIS A 69 14.30 -25.03 -16.31
N ASP A 70 14.38 -26.26 -16.79
CA ASP A 70 14.53 -27.49 -15.99
C ASP A 70 13.71 -27.57 -14.68
N GLY A 71 12.41 -27.21 -14.76
CA GLY A 71 11.51 -27.23 -13.61
C GLY A 71 11.59 -25.99 -12.71
N GLY A 72 12.47 -25.04 -13.03
CA GLY A 72 12.64 -23.74 -12.39
C GLY A 72 12.67 -22.61 -13.41
N TRP A 73 13.49 -21.60 -13.14
CA TRP A 73 13.59 -20.36 -13.91
C TRP A 73 15.06 -19.93 -14.05
N ILE A 74 15.40 -19.40 -15.22
CA ILE A 74 16.58 -18.53 -15.39
C ILE A 74 16.06 -17.09 -15.34
N MET A 75 16.40 -16.38 -14.30
CA MET A 75 16.12 -14.96 -14.11
C MET A 75 17.31 -14.14 -14.59
N ARG A 76 17.03 -13.04 -15.31
CA ARG A 76 18.01 -12.08 -15.80
C ARG A 76 17.88 -10.76 -15.08
N THR A 77 19.02 -10.14 -14.83
CA THR A 77 19.12 -8.80 -14.25
C THR A 77 19.69 -7.81 -15.24
N ALA A 78 19.44 -6.51 -14.96
CA ALA A 78 20.06 -5.38 -15.64
C ALA A 78 20.44 -4.33 -14.59
N GLY A 79 21.36 -3.45 -14.92
CA GLY A 79 21.89 -2.41 -14.04
C GLY A 79 23.40 -2.46 -13.99
N ASP A 80 23.98 -2.17 -12.81
CA ASP A 80 25.45 -2.15 -12.64
C ASP A 80 26.09 -3.55 -12.80
N SER A 81 25.29 -4.60 -12.64
CA SER A 81 25.71 -5.99 -12.84
C SER A 81 24.61 -6.75 -13.59
N GLU A 82 24.96 -7.22 -14.79
CA GLU A 82 24.11 -8.12 -15.56
C GLU A 82 24.54 -9.55 -15.24
N TYR A 83 23.60 -10.37 -14.78
CA TYR A 83 23.84 -11.80 -14.54
C TYR A 83 22.58 -12.61 -14.74
N GLU A 84 22.75 -13.89 -14.90
CA GLU A 84 21.68 -14.88 -14.91
C GLU A 84 21.71 -15.65 -13.59
N LEU A 85 20.54 -15.88 -13.02
CA LEU A 85 20.35 -16.63 -11.79
C LEU A 85 19.38 -17.78 -12.05
N GLU A 86 19.80 -18.99 -11.81
CA GLU A 86 18.92 -20.14 -11.74
C GLU A 86 18.20 -20.17 -10.40
N CYS A 87 16.88 -20.30 -10.42
CA CYS A 87 16.07 -20.33 -9.21
C CYS A 87 14.85 -21.25 -9.38
N GLY A 88 14.42 -21.88 -8.31
CA GLY A 88 13.22 -22.72 -8.31
C GLY A 88 11.93 -21.90 -8.30
N TRP A 89 11.99 -20.68 -7.76
CA TRP A 89 10.83 -19.81 -7.60
C TRP A 89 11.14 -18.35 -7.92
N ILE A 90 10.19 -17.71 -8.59
CA ILE A 90 10.13 -16.25 -8.73
C ILE A 90 8.87 -15.77 -8.01
N ILE A 91 9.04 -14.85 -7.07
CA ILE A 91 7.93 -14.19 -6.36
C ILE A 91 7.96 -12.71 -6.71
N ASN A 92 7.07 -12.31 -7.59
CA ASN A 92 6.96 -10.92 -8.04
C ASN A 92 6.19 -10.09 -7.04
N SER A 93 6.91 -9.35 -6.20
CA SER A 93 6.38 -8.38 -5.23
C SER A 93 6.73 -6.94 -5.63
N ALA A 94 6.81 -6.65 -6.93
CA ALA A 94 7.37 -5.42 -7.48
C ALA A 94 6.41 -4.20 -7.42
N GLY A 95 5.26 -4.30 -6.75
CA GLY A 95 4.34 -3.18 -6.51
C GLY A 95 3.90 -2.50 -7.82
N LEU A 96 4.30 -1.24 -8.01
CA LEU A 96 4.01 -0.46 -9.24
C LEU A 96 4.56 -1.10 -10.52
N PHE A 97 5.60 -1.94 -10.41
CA PHE A 97 6.23 -2.63 -11.55
C PHE A 97 5.76 -4.08 -11.73
N ALA A 98 4.80 -4.55 -10.93
CA ALA A 98 4.39 -5.96 -10.95
C ALA A 98 3.92 -6.43 -12.34
N GLN A 99 3.17 -5.60 -13.07
CA GLN A 99 2.72 -5.91 -14.42
C GLN A 99 3.88 -5.94 -15.43
N SER A 100 4.88 -5.08 -15.25
CA SER A 100 6.08 -5.05 -16.12
C SER A 100 6.93 -6.31 -15.92
N VAL A 101 7.12 -6.74 -14.68
CA VAL A 101 7.79 -8.01 -14.36
C VAL A 101 7.03 -9.20 -14.97
N ALA A 102 5.69 -9.21 -14.87
CA ALA A 102 4.90 -10.28 -15.46
C ALA A 102 5.00 -10.32 -17.00
N ARG A 103 5.04 -9.15 -17.68
CA ARG A 103 5.25 -9.08 -19.14
C ARG A 103 6.64 -9.56 -19.55
N ALA A 104 7.66 -9.31 -18.73
CA ALA A 104 9.04 -9.73 -18.98
C ALA A 104 9.29 -11.21 -18.61
N THR A 105 8.32 -11.90 -18.03
CA THR A 105 8.39 -13.34 -17.72
C THR A 105 7.90 -14.12 -18.93
N THR A 106 8.83 -14.74 -19.66
CA THR A 106 8.52 -15.50 -20.89
C THR A 106 7.60 -16.68 -20.56
N GLY A 107 6.54 -16.83 -21.38
CA GLY A 107 5.55 -17.91 -21.20
C GLY A 107 4.41 -17.56 -20.22
N TYR A 108 4.48 -16.45 -19.48
CA TYR A 108 3.34 -15.99 -18.72
C TYR A 108 2.25 -15.41 -19.65
N PRO A 109 1.00 -15.90 -19.59
CA PRO A 109 -0.01 -15.48 -20.54
C PRO A 109 -0.40 -14.01 -20.35
N VAL A 110 -0.15 -13.16 -21.36
CA VAL A 110 -0.41 -11.70 -21.30
C VAL A 110 -1.87 -11.39 -20.92
N ARG A 111 -2.84 -12.23 -21.34
CA ARG A 111 -4.25 -12.07 -21.00
C ARG A 111 -4.56 -12.20 -19.49
N LEU A 112 -3.65 -12.78 -18.72
CA LEU A 112 -3.79 -12.92 -17.26
C LEU A 112 -3.21 -11.72 -16.49
N ILE A 113 -2.43 -10.86 -17.15
CA ILE A 113 -1.89 -9.65 -16.54
C ILE A 113 -3.04 -8.64 -16.38
N PRO A 114 -3.41 -8.27 -15.13
CA PRO A 114 -4.49 -7.33 -14.94
C PRO A 114 -4.10 -5.93 -15.40
N GLN A 115 -5.08 -5.15 -15.86
CA GLN A 115 -4.88 -3.73 -16.09
C GLN A 115 -4.48 -3.04 -14.78
N GLN A 116 -3.45 -2.21 -14.85
CA GLN A 116 -3.04 -1.36 -13.75
C GLN A 116 -3.65 0.03 -13.90
N TRP A 117 -4.15 0.54 -12.80
CA TRP A 117 -4.56 1.91 -12.62
C TRP A 117 -3.73 2.54 -11.53
N LEU A 118 -3.35 3.80 -11.71
CA LEU A 118 -2.50 4.51 -10.75
C LEU A 118 -3.30 5.63 -10.10
N ALA A 119 -3.36 5.60 -8.77
CA ALA A 119 -4.02 6.63 -7.98
C ALA A 119 -3.00 7.29 -7.04
N LYS A 120 -2.67 8.55 -7.32
CA LYS A 120 -1.81 9.39 -6.51
C LYS A 120 -2.61 9.95 -5.34
N GLY A 121 -2.07 9.89 -4.14
CA GLY A 121 -2.64 10.49 -2.93
C GLY A 121 -1.69 11.53 -2.37
N HIS A 122 -2.20 12.73 -2.10
CA HIS A 122 -1.44 13.82 -1.50
C HIS A 122 -1.62 13.83 0.01
N TYR A 123 -0.57 14.29 0.70
CA TYR A 123 -0.60 14.49 2.13
C TYR A 123 -0.08 15.88 2.48
N PHE A 124 -0.74 16.52 3.44
CA PHE A 124 -0.37 17.80 3.98
C PHE A 124 -0.06 17.66 5.48
N SER A 125 0.98 18.30 5.94
CA SER A 125 1.32 18.41 7.37
C SER A 125 0.71 19.67 7.97
N LEU A 126 0.41 19.63 9.27
CA LEU A 126 -0.08 20.77 10.01
C LEU A 126 1.10 21.59 10.56
N THR A 127 1.03 22.90 10.38
CA THR A 127 1.90 23.81 11.12
C THR A 127 1.30 24.05 12.51
N GLY A 128 2.06 23.77 13.56
CA GLY A 128 1.64 23.98 14.94
C GLY A 128 1.29 22.67 15.66
N ARG A 129 0.52 22.79 16.74
CA ARG A 129 0.19 21.66 17.61
C ARG A 129 -0.88 20.76 16.97
N SER A 130 -0.70 19.45 17.15
CA SER A 130 -1.72 18.46 16.76
C SER A 130 -3.04 18.70 17.50
N PRO A 131 -4.19 18.73 16.79
CA PRO A 131 -5.51 18.88 17.41
C PRO A 131 -5.97 17.61 18.11
N PHE A 132 -5.51 16.45 17.68
CA PHE A 132 -5.93 15.15 18.17
C PHE A 132 -4.75 14.33 18.68
N SER A 133 -5.05 13.47 19.63
CA SER A 133 -4.10 12.48 20.19
C SER A 133 -4.25 11.10 19.54
N ARG A 134 -5.33 10.86 18.82
CA ARG A 134 -5.67 9.60 18.14
C ARG A 134 -5.85 9.83 16.64
N LEU A 135 -5.73 8.75 15.87
CA LEU A 135 -6.06 8.75 14.45
C LEU A 135 -7.57 9.04 14.29
N VAL A 136 -7.93 9.92 13.35
CA VAL A 136 -9.32 10.25 13.05
C VAL A 136 -9.59 9.98 11.57
N TYR A 137 -10.52 9.06 11.32
CA TYR A 137 -10.87 8.62 9.97
C TYR A 137 -12.35 8.93 9.74
N PRO A 138 -12.67 10.01 9.01
CA PRO A 138 -14.06 10.29 8.64
C PRO A 138 -14.60 9.17 7.74
N LEU A 139 -15.91 8.93 7.82
CA LEU A 139 -16.56 8.01 6.88
C LEU A 139 -16.39 8.54 5.45
N PRO A 140 -16.15 7.65 4.47
CA PRO A 140 -16.10 8.04 3.07
C PRO A 140 -17.40 8.79 2.68
N SER A 141 -17.24 9.97 2.08
CA SER A 141 -18.34 10.65 1.40
C SER A 141 -18.40 10.19 -0.06
N ASP A 142 -19.54 10.40 -0.72
CA ASP A 142 -19.76 10.00 -2.12
C ASP A 142 -18.58 10.41 -3.03
N GLY A 143 -17.80 9.41 -3.45
CA GLY A 143 -16.66 9.56 -4.37
C GLY A 143 -15.28 9.73 -3.76
N GLY A 144 -15.12 9.77 -2.42
CA GLY A 144 -13.81 9.92 -1.78
C GLY A 144 -13.66 9.08 -0.52
N LEU A 145 -12.40 8.74 -0.15
CA LEU A 145 -12.08 8.05 1.10
C LEU A 145 -12.19 8.96 2.35
N GLY A 146 -12.46 10.26 2.16
CA GLY A 146 -12.31 11.28 3.19
C GLY A 146 -10.83 11.56 3.49
N VAL A 147 -10.52 12.78 3.92
CA VAL A 147 -9.17 13.17 4.34
C VAL A 147 -8.97 12.71 5.79
N HIS A 148 -8.14 11.68 5.98
CA HIS A 148 -7.83 11.15 7.31
C HIS A 148 -6.89 12.08 8.06
N PHE A 149 -7.02 12.11 9.38
CA PHE A 149 -6.00 12.64 10.27
C PHE A 149 -5.11 11.51 10.77
N THR A 150 -3.81 11.70 10.68
CA THR A 150 -2.81 10.81 11.25
C THR A 150 -1.76 11.61 12.01
N VAL A 151 -1.09 10.96 12.95
CA VAL A 151 0.04 11.52 13.67
C VAL A 151 1.21 10.55 13.53
N ASP A 152 2.41 11.04 13.27
CA ASP A 152 3.60 10.20 13.25
C ASP A 152 4.19 10.01 14.66
N LEU A 153 5.23 9.18 14.77
CA LEU A 153 5.90 8.91 16.05
C LEU A 153 6.56 10.14 16.66
N GLY A 154 6.84 11.18 15.88
CA GLY A 154 7.32 12.48 16.32
C GLY A 154 6.22 13.43 16.78
N GLY A 155 4.95 13.03 16.69
CA GLY A 155 3.80 13.87 17.05
C GLY A 155 3.39 14.86 15.95
N GLN A 156 3.95 14.77 14.73
CA GLN A 156 3.59 15.62 13.61
C GLN A 156 2.24 15.19 13.03
N ALA A 157 1.29 16.11 13.03
CA ALA A 157 -0.03 15.90 12.43
C ALA A 157 0.04 15.95 10.90
N LYS A 158 -0.65 15.00 10.25
CA LYS A 158 -0.75 14.89 8.80
C LYS A 158 -2.18 14.59 8.39
N PHE A 159 -2.57 15.12 7.24
CA PHE A 159 -3.88 14.92 6.64
C PHE A 159 -3.73 14.31 5.26
N GLY A 160 -4.58 13.34 4.95
CA GLY A 160 -4.56 12.66 3.67
C GLY A 160 -4.90 11.17 3.75
N PRO A 161 -4.92 10.52 2.61
CA PRO A 161 -4.74 11.11 1.30
C PRO A 161 -6.04 11.63 0.68
N ASP A 162 -5.91 12.42 -0.39
CA ASP A 162 -6.92 12.55 -1.42
C ASP A 162 -6.76 11.47 -2.51
N VAL A 163 -7.41 11.63 -3.65
CA VAL A 163 -7.27 10.74 -4.81
C VAL A 163 -7.13 11.56 -6.08
N GLU A 164 -6.02 11.35 -6.77
CA GLU A 164 -5.79 11.82 -8.13
C GLU A 164 -5.51 10.62 -9.04
N TRP A 165 -6.37 10.40 -10.02
CA TRP A 165 -6.15 9.34 -10.99
C TRP A 165 -5.15 9.81 -12.05
N LEU A 166 -4.07 9.05 -12.20
CA LEU A 166 -3.08 9.33 -13.23
C LEU A 166 -3.55 8.78 -14.59
N PRO A 167 -3.07 9.34 -15.71
CA PRO A 167 -3.32 8.79 -17.04
C PRO A 167 -2.95 7.30 -17.10
N ILE A 168 -3.76 6.50 -17.79
CA ILE A 168 -3.62 5.04 -17.81
C ILE A 168 -2.28 4.57 -18.37
N ASP A 169 -1.68 5.37 -19.26
CA ASP A 169 -0.41 5.07 -19.93
C ASP A 169 0.80 5.67 -19.20
N THR A 170 0.62 6.19 -17.97
CA THR A 170 1.74 6.74 -17.19
C THR A 170 2.75 5.63 -16.86
N PRO A 171 3.99 5.73 -17.35
CA PRO A 171 5.02 4.73 -17.04
C PRO A 171 5.38 4.75 -15.55
N ALA A 172 5.57 3.57 -14.95
CA ALA A 172 5.90 3.45 -13.54
C ALA A 172 7.29 4.04 -13.17
N ASP A 173 8.16 4.24 -14.13
CA ASP A 173 9.49 4.85 -13.95
C ASP A 173 9.50 6.38 -14.22
N ALA A 174 8.36 6.96 -14.66
CA ALA A 174 8.18 8.38 -14.91
C ALA A 174 7.16 9.04 -13.98
N LEU A 175 6.93 8.46 -12.80
CA LEU A 175 5.94 8.96 -11.85
C LEU A 175 6.42 10.23 -11.15
N ASP A 176 5.55 11.24 -11.12
CA ASP A 176 5.76 12.47 -10.37
C ASP A 176 5.20 12.35 -8.95
N TYR A 177 6.09 12.49 -7.95
CA TYR A 177 5.77 12.46 -6.53
C TYR A 177 5.67 13.86 -5.91
N THR A 178 5.63 14.92 -6.70
CA THR A 178 5.46 16.29 -6.20
C THR A 178 4.07 16.47 -5.63
N VAL A 179 3.96 17.14 -4.48
CA VAL A 179 2.67 17.52 -3.91
C VAL A 179 2.12 18.71 -4.68
N ALA A 180 0.90 18.61 -5.19
CA ALA A 180 0.21 19.70 -5.85
C ALA A 180 -0.39 20.64 -4.78
N GLU A 181 0.23 21.81 -4.59
CA GLU A 181 -0.13 22.76 -3.51
C GLU A 181 -1.57 23.28 -3.64
N GLU A 182 -2.05 23.44 -4.86
CA GLU A 182 -3.42 23.89 -5.16
C GLU A 182 -4.50 22.96 -4.63
N ARG A 183 -4.16 21.71 -4.35
CA ARG A 183 -5.10 20.74 -3.76
C ARG A 183 -5.39 21.02 -2.29
N ALA A 184 -4.57 21.84 -1.62
CA ALA A 184 -4.76 22.18 -0.21
C ALA A 184 -6.17 22.74 0.08
N GLN A 185 -6.79 23.48 -0.85
CA GLN A 185 -8.12 24.04 -0.63
C GLN A 185 -9.17 22.95 -0.37
N ALA A 186 -9.16 21.87 -1.15
CA ALA A 186 -10.08 20.75 -0.95
C ALA A 186 -9.84 20.05 0.40
N PHE A 187 -8.58 20.03 0.87
CA PHE A 187 -8.26 19.51 2.20
C PHE A 187 -8.86 20.36 3.33
N TYR A 188 -8.80 21.69 3.23
CA TYR A 188 -9.44 22.58 4.21
C TYR A 188 -10.93 22.28 4.34
N ASP A 189 -11.62 22.14 3.22
CA ASP A 189 -13.06 21.89 3.19
C ASP A 189 -13.41 20.55 3.85
N GLU A 190 -12.68 19.50 3.53
CA GLU A 190 -12.91 18.16 4.11
C GLU A 190 -12.51 18.08 5.59
N ILE A 191 -11.39 18.64 6.00
CA ILE A 191 -10.92 18.59 7.38
C ILE A 191 -11.86 19.40 8.30
N ARG A 192 -12.33 20.55 7.87
CA ARG A 192 -13.25 21.38 8.66
C ARG A 192 -14.59 20.73 8.95
N ARG A 193 -14.96 19.69 8.25
CA ARG A 193 -16.16 18.88 8.55
C ARG A 193 -16.05 18.17 9.90
N TYR A 194 -14.85 17.79 10.30
CA TYR A 194 -14.60 17.11 11.59
C TYR A 194 -13.70 17.91 12.55
N TRP A 195 -12.99 18.92 12.04
CA TRP A 195 -12.21 19.88 12.83
C TRP A 195 -12.45 21.32 12.34
N PRO A 196 -13.55 21.96 12.75
CA PRO A 196 -13.91 23.30 12.28
C PRO A 196 -12.91 24.40 12.63
N ALA A 197 -12.08 24.20 13.68
CA ALA A 197 -11.10 25.17 14.15
C ALA A 197 -9.82 25.24 13.30
N LEU A 198 -9.72 24.47 12.21
CA LEU A 198 -8.54 24.49 11.32
C LEU A 198 -8.37 25.89 10.72
N LEU A 199 -7.22 26.51 11.04
CA LEU A 199 -6.86 27.85 10.56
C LEU A 199 -6.44 27.83 9.09
N ASP A 200 -6.73 28.91 8.38
CA ASP A 200 -6.23 29.12 7.03
C ASP A 200 -4.70 29.10 6.99
N ARG A 201 -4.13 28.63 5.89
CA ARG A 201 -2.67 28.57 5.63
C ARG A 201 -1.86 27.76 6.63
N SER A 202 -2.51 26.89 7.41
CA SER A 202 -1.82 26.01 8.37
C SER A 202 -1.38 24.65 7.77
N LEU A 203 -1.87 24.32 6.59
CA LEU A 203 -1.46 23.11 5.87
C LEU A 203 -0.25 23.38 4.98
N GLN A 204 0.76 22.50 5.06
CA GLN A 204 1.97 22.55 4.26
C GLN A 204 2.08 21.26 3.45
N PRO A 205 2.51 21.30 2.18
CA PRO A 205 2.81 20.10 1.39
C PRO A 205 3.75 19.17 2.16
N ALA A 206 3.44 17.87 2.20
CA ALA A 206 4.25 16.88 2.90
C ALA A 206 4.84 15.86 1.93
N TYR A 207 4.04 14.92 1.46
CA TYR A 207 4.47 13.89 0.52
C TYR A 207 3.28 13.36 -0.28
N THR A 208 3.60 12.53 -1.28
CA THR A 208 2.60 11.78 -2.05
C THR A 208 2.91 10.30 -2.02
N GLY A 209 1.90 9.48 -2.27
CA GLY A 209 2.04 8.06 -2.53
C GLY A 209 1.23 7.65 -3.75
N ILE A 210 1.69 6.67 -4.51
CA ILE A 210 0.99 6.19 -5.71
C ILE A 210 0.58 4.74 -5.49
N ARG A 211 -0.71 4.45 -5.68
CA ARG A 211 -1.32 3.15 -5.44
C ARG A 211 -1.51 2.39 -6.75
N PRO A 212 -1.00 1.14 -6.85
CA PRO A 212 -1.25 0.27 -7.99
C PRO A 212 -2.61 -0.41 -7.86
N LYS A 213 -3.66 0.21 -8.37
CA LYS A 213 -5.02 -0.32 -8.29
C LYS A 213 -5.34 -1.27 -9.46
N LEU A 214 -6.23 -2.22 -9.21
CA LEU A 214 -6.74 -3.17 -10.22
C LEU A 214 -8.08 -2.74 -10.81
N SER A 215 -8.69 -1.67 -10.30
CA SER A 215 -9.92 -1.08 -10.81
C SER A 215 -9.76 0.43 -10.99
N GLY A 216 -10.35 0.96 -12.06
CA GLY A 216 -10.28 2.39 -12.40
C GLY A 216 -11.30 3.25 -11.66
N PRO A 217 -11.33 4.56 -11.98
CA PRO A 217 -12.26 5.51 -11.39
C PRO A 217 -13.71 5.08 -11.58
N GLY A 218 -14.52 5.21 -10.52
CA GLY A 218 -15.94 4.86 -10.54
C GLY A 218 -16.26 3.37 -10.49
N ALA A 219 -15.28 2.48 -10.57
CA ALA A 219 -15.47 1.05 -10.43
C ALA A 219 -15.37 0.60 -8.96
N HIS A 220 -16.02 -0.52 -8.63
CA HIS A 220 -15.82 -1.13 -7.32
C HIS A 220 -14.36 -1.49 -7.10
N ALA A 221 -13.87 -1.26 -5.88
CA ALA A 221 -12.51 -1.65 -5.51
C ALA A 221 -12.35 -3.18 -5.61
N LEU A 222 -11.30 -3.60 -6.30
CA LEU A 222 -10.90 -5.01 -6.37
C LEU A 222 -9.89 -5.33 -5.26
N ASP A 223 -9.94 -6.57 -4.79
CA ASP A 223 -8.98 -7.08 -3.82
C ASP A 223 -7.62 -7.38 -4.46
N PHE A 224 -6.60 -7.58 -3.64
CA PHE A 224 -5.27 -8.03 -4.04
C PHE A 224 -5.35 -9.34 -4.83
N ARG A 225 -4.52 -9.48 -5.86
CA ARG A 225 -4.39 -10.74 -6.58
C ARG A 225 -3.05 -11.39 -6.25
N ILE A 226 -3.12 -12.65 -5.80
CA ILE A 226 -1.97 -13.53 -5.57
C ILE A 226 -2.10 -14.67 -6.55
N ASP A 227 -1.50 -14.51 -7.71
CA ASP A 227 -1.59 -15.45 -8.82
C ASP A 227 -0.45 -16.47 -8.72
N GLY A 228 -0.79 -17.66 -8.26
CA GLY A 228 0.15 -18.77 -8.16
C GLY A 228 -0.07 -19.84 -9.25
N PRO A 229 0.73 -20.92 -9.22
CA PRO A 229 0.72 -21.98 -10.24
C PRO A 229 -0.63 -22.60 -10.54
N LYS A 230 -1.51 -22.71 -9.55
CA LYS A 230 -2.89 -23.21 -9.75
C LYS A 230 -3.75 -22.32 -10.63
N PHE A 231 -3.43 -21.02 -10.70
CA PHE A 231 -4.17 -20.04 -11.50
C PHE A 231 -3.68 -19.98 -12.94
N HIS A 232 -2.34 -19.95 -13.15
CA HIS A 232 -1.75 -19.71 -14.47
C HIS A 232 -1.01 -20.91 -15.06
N GLY A 233 -0.85 -22.00 -14.32
CA GLY A 233 -0.23 -23.23 -14.80
C GLY A 233 1.32 -23.23 -14.83
N GLN A 234 1.99 -22.14 -14.43
CA GLN A 234 3.46 -22.05 -14.43
C GLN A 234 3.99 -22.44 -13.05
N SER A 235 4.73 -23.54 -12.96
CA SER A 235 5.42 -23.94 -11.72
C SER A 235 6.48 -22.93 -11.31
N GLY A 236 6.70 -22.75 -10.01
CA GLY A 236 7.75 -21.89 -9.50
C GLY A 236 7.53 -20.38 -9.72
N LEU A 237 6.29 -19.92 -9.95
CA LEU A 237 5.99 -18.53 -10.22
C LEU A 237 4.80 -18.03 -9.40
N ILE A 238 4.96 -16.89 -8.77
CA ILE A 238 3.87 -16.18 -8.07
C ILE A 238 3.94 -14.70 -8.43
N HIS A 239 2.82 -14.13 -8.84
CA HIS A 239 2.68 -12.69 -9.04
C HIS A 239 1.73 -12.09 -8.01
N LEU A 240 2.15 -10.97 -7.40
CA LEU A 240 1.33 -10.15 -6.51
C LEU A 240 0.93 -8.89 -7.25
N PHE A 241 -0.36 -8.73 -7.55
CA PHE A 241 -0.88 -7.56 -8.24
C PHE A 241 -1.81 -6.76 -7.35
N GLY A 242 -1.76 -5.43 -7.47
CA GLY A 242 -2.69 -4.55 -6.77
C GLY A 242 -2.46 -4.47 -5.26
N ILE A 243 -1.26 -4.76 -4.78
CA ILE A 243 -0.94 -4.61 -3.36
C ILE A 243 -0.84 -3.13 -3.04
N GLU A 244 -1.96 -2.56 -2.62
CA GLU A 244 -2.10 -1.19 -2.14
C GLU A 244 -2.54 -1.16 -0.66
N SER A 245 -3.14 -0.07 -0.17
CA SER A 245 -3.71 -0.04 1.19
C SER A 245 -4.87 -1.06 1.34
N PRO A 246 -4.85 -1.93 2.36
CA PRO A 246 -3.94 -1.99 3.52
C PRO A 246 -2.77 -3.01 3.36
N GLY A 247 -2.05 -3.01 2.24
CA GLY A 247 -1.01 -3.98 1.92
C GLY A 247 0.10 -4.08 2.98
N LEU A 248 0.56 -2.95 3.54
CA LEU A 248 1.56 -2.97 4.60
C LEU A 248 1.03 -3.70 5.85
N THR A 249 -0.16 -3.38 6.31
CA THR A 249 -0.80 -4.06 7.45
C THR A 249 -1.02 -5.55 7.19
N ALA A 250 -1.32 -5.91 5.93
CA ALA A 250 -1.57 -7.29 5.51
C ALA A 250 -0.29 -8.03 5.09
N SER A 251 0.89 -7.39 5.05
CA SER A 251 2.11 -7.93 4.44
C SER A 251 2.54 -9.29 5.00
N MET A 252 2.49 -9.48 6.30
CA MET A 252 2.84 -10.76 6.93
C MET A 252 1.83 -11.88 6.60
N ALA A 253 0.54 -11.55 6.49
CA ALA A 253 -0.49 -12.50 6.08
C ALA A 253 -0.33 -12.87 4.59
N ILE A 254 0.00 -11.90 3.73
CA ILE A 254 0.34 -12.12 2.33
C ILE A 254 1.57 -13.03 2.22
N ALA A 255 2.63 -12.76 2.97
CA ALA A 255 3.84 -13.58 3.01
C ALA A 255 3.53 -15.03 3.45
N THR A 256 2.72 -15.21 4.49
CA THR A 256 2.28 -16.54 4.94
C THR A 256 1.49 -17.27 3.84
N ARG A 257 0.63 -16.56 3.11
CA ARG A 257 -0.11 -17.13 1.98
C ARG A 257 0.81 -17.56 0.85
N VAL A 258 1.79 -16.73 0.49
CA VAL A 258 2.83 -17.03 -0.53
C VAL A 258 3.64 -18.25 -0.10
N ALA A 259 4.15 -18.28 1.12
CA ALA A 259 4.90 -19.42 1.67
C ALA A 259 4.07 -20.73 1.60
N SER A 260 2.78 -20.66 1.92
CA SER A 260 1.88 -21.84 1.83
C SER A 260 1.75 -22.36 0.39
N ILE A 261 1.78 -21.49 -0.63
CA ILE A 261 1.74 -21.89 -2.04
C ILE A 261 3.04 -22.59 -2.42
N VAL A 262 4.20 -22.04 -2.00
CA VAL A 262 5.53 -22.60 -2.26
C VAL A 262 5.64 -23.99 -1.62
N CYS A 263 5.34 -24.11 -0.33
CA CYS A 263 5.42 -25.40 0.39
C CYS A 263 4.49 -26.47 -0.19
N ALA A 264 3.27 -26.11 -0.59
CA ALA A 264 2.31 -27.07 -1.16
C ALA A 264 2.74 -27.66 -2.51
N GLN A 265 3.65 -27.00 -3.23
CA GLN A 265 4.20 -27.51 -4.49
C GLN A 265 5.46 -28.37 -4.27
N SER A 266 6.31 -28.01 -3.30
CA SER A 266 7.52 -28.78 -2.97
C SER A 266 7.24 -30.19 -2.43
N ILE A 267 6.02 -30.48 -1.96
CA ILE A 267 5.60 -31.81 -1.48
C ILE A 267 5.17 -32.72 -2.63
N ARG A 268 4.97 -32.18 -3.85
CA ARG A 268 4.47 -32.92 -5.03
C ARG A 268 5.52 -33.17 -6.10
N SER A 269 6.69 -32.61 -5.96
CA SER A 269 7.88 -32.85 -6.78
C SER A 269 8.81 -33.87 -6.10
#